data_b8e55439d17b8a1922806837acffd161
#
_entry.id   b8e55439d17b8a1922806837acffd161
#
_cell.length_a   1.000
_cell.length_b   1.000
_cell.length_c   1.000
_cell.angle_alpha   90.00
_cell.angle_beta   90.00
_cell.angle_gamma   90.00
#
_symmetry.space_group_name_H-M   'P 1'
#
loop_
_entity.id
_entity.type
_entity.pdbx_description
1 polymer ?
#
loop_
_entity_poly.entity_id
_entity_poly.type
_entity_poly.pdbx_seq_one_letter_code
_entity_poly.pdbx_strand_id
1 'polypeptide(L)'
;LQIAANHPNLFGTIIPTDSELKPTNGSESSMISRFFQGDRAAYENQIPVNAIRNHAPSTQTLVIGAGERDRESVRNVERIVPVAQQAGMHVTAVESLGNAHDWHAVQDTLWYGLAVFGYNTGLSDAKPKLVDYPNLKRISI
;
A
#
# COMPACT_ATOMS: atom_id res chain seq x y z
N LEU A 1 -3.00 -3.44 3.24
CA LEU A 1 -1.98 -2.56 3.80
C LEU A 1 -1.96 -2.54 5.33
N GLN A 2 -3.09 -2.23 6.02
CA GLN A 2 -3.13 -2.07 7.47
C GLN A 2 -2.73 -3.33 8.26
N ILE A 3 -3.12 -4.53 7.82
CA ILE A 3 -2.74 -5.79 8.48
C ILE A 3 -1.22 -5.94 8.52
N ALA A 4 -0.58 -5.77 7.36
CA ALA A 4 0.87 -5.91 7.26
C ALA A 4 1.63 -4.80 8.03
N ALA A 5 1.12 -3.57 8.04
CA ALA A 5 1.69 -2.47 8.80
C ALA A 5 1.58 -2.70 10.33
N ASN A 6 0.51 -3.35 10.79
CA ASN A 6 0.34 -3.73 12.21
C ASN A 6 1.18 -4.95 12.62
N HIS A 7 1.72 -5.70 11.67
CA HIS A 7 2.50 -6.92 11.94
C HIS A 7 3.82 -6.92 11.17
N PRO A 8 4.72 -5.94 11.39
CA PRO A 8 5.97 -5.81 10.64
C PRO A 8 6.91 -7.01 10.79
N ASN A 9 6.77 -7.78 11.85
CA ASN A 9 7.56 -9.01 12.07
C ASN A 9 7.12 -10.17 11.17
N LEU A 10 5.92 -10.12 10.59
CA LEU A 10 5.37 -11.17 9.75
C LEU A 10 5.45 -10.84 8.26
N PHE A 11 5.44 -9.56 7.92
CA PHE A 11 5.34 -9.09 6.53
C PHE A 11 6.50 -8.17 6.18
N GLY A 12 7.49 -8.69 5.46
CA GLY A 12 8.66 -7.91 5.00
C GLY A 12 8.37 -7.08 3.74
N THR A 13 7.49 -7.56 2.87
CA THR A 13 7.08 -6.87 1.64
C THR A 13 5.56 -6.77 1.57
N ILE A 14 5.07 -5.59 1.22
CA ILE A 14 3.64 -5.26 1.13
C ILE A 14 3.37 -4.72 -0.27
N ILE A 15 2.37 -5.30 -0.97
CA ILE A 15 2.05 -4.96 -2.37
C ILE A 15 0.55 -4.61 -2.48
N PRO A 16 0.10 -3.46 -1.97
CA PRO A 16 -1.29 -3.06 -2.07
C PRO A 16 -1.56 -2.30 -3.36
N THR A 17 -2.75 -2.50 -3.93
CA THR A 17 -3.25 -1.73 -5.07
C THR A 17 -4.58 -1.09 -4.69
N ASP A 18 -4.84 0.10 -5.21
CA ASP A 18 -6.09 0.87 -5.01
C ASP A 18 -6.50 0.96 -3.53
N SER A 19 -5.54 1.35 -2.68
CA SER A 19 -5.69 1.34 -1.23
C SER A 19 -6.60 2.45 -0.72
N GLU A 20 -7.51 2.09 0.17
CA GLU A 20 -8.31 3.03 0.94
C GLU A 20 -7.52 3.65 2.10
N LEU A 21 -7.84 4.91 2.43
CA LEU A 21 -7.23 5.62 3.56
C LEU A 21 -7.76 5.18 4.91
N LYS A 22 -8.98 4.64 4.94
CA LYS A 22 -9.64 4.19 6.16
C LYS A 22 -10.70 3.14 5.83
N PRO A 23 -11.04 2.25 6.78
CA PRO A 23 -12.17 1.35 6.60
C PRO A 23 -13.46 2.16 6.37
N THR A 24 -14.17 1.88 5.27
CA THR A 24 -15.41 2.56 4.92
C THR A 24 -16.51 1.57 4.60
N ASN A 25 -17.62 1.69 5.35
CA ASN A 25 -18.88 1.03 5.01
C ASN A 25 -20.01 1.85 5.66
N GLY A 26 -20.47 2.87 4.96
CA GLY A 26 -21.38 3.86 5.50
C GLY A 26 -20.66 4.94 6.30
N SER A 27 -21.27 5.43 7.39
CA SER A 27 -20.65 6.45 8.23
C SER A 27 -19.56 5.86 9.15
N GLU A 28 -18.59 6.68 9.53
CA GLU A 28 -17.55 6.30 10.48
C GLU A 28 -18.13 5.84 11.82
N SER A 29 -19.15 6.54 12.34
CA SER A 29 -19.82 6.16 13.57
C SER A 29 -20.50 4.79 13.48
N SER A 30 -21.09 4.48 12.33
CA SER A 30 -21.67 3.15 12.07
C SER A 30 -20.60 2.07 12.01
N MET A 31 -19.47 2.34 11.35
CA MET A 31 -18.32 1.42 11.33
C MET A 31 -17.80 1.11 12.73
N ILE A 32 -17.57 2.15 13.54
CA ILE A 32 -17.05 2.00 14.90
C ILE A 32 -18.03 1.21 15.76
N SER A 33 -19.31 1.54 15.70
CA SER A 33 -20.34 0.83 16.48
C SER A 33 -20.46 -0.64 16.10
N ARG A 34 -20.54 -0.95 14.80
CA ARG A 34 -20.87 -2.29 14.30
C ARG A 34 -19.69 -3.26 14.29
N PHE A 35 -18.50 -2.78 13.97
CA PHE A 35 -17.33 -3.63 13.76
C PHE A 35 -16.27 -3.52 14.86
N PHE A 36 -16.30 -2.45 15.64
CA PHE A 36 -15.37 -2.20 16.73
C PHE A 36 -16.03 -2.06 18.09
N GLN A 37 -17.32 -2.42 18.19
CA GLN A 37 -18.10 -2.40 19.46
C GLN A 37 -18.07 -1.03 20.15
N GLY A 38 -17.98 0.05 19.37
CA GLY A 38 -17.84 1.41 19.89
C GLY A 38 -16.41 1.84 20.24
N ASP A 39 -15.43 0.97 20.11
CA ASP A 39 -14.03 1.29 20.40
C ASP A 39 -13.40 2.08 19.24
N ARG A 40 -13.35 3.41 19.42
CA ARG A 40 -12.75 4.33 18.46
C ARG A 40 -11.24 4.09 18.31
N ALA A 41 -10.53 3.79 19.38
CA ALA A 41 -9.08 3.57 19.33
C ALA A 41 -8.74 2.31 18.52
N ALA A 42 -9.52 1.24 18.69
CA ALA A 42 -9.38 0.04 17.85
C ALA A 42 -9.62 0.34 16.37
N TYR A 43 -10.64 1.16 16.04
CA TYR A 43 -10.88 1.61 14.67
C TYR A 43 -9.71 2.43 14.11
N GLU A 44 -9.22 3.40 14.87
CA GLU A 44 -8.11 4.28 14.44
C GLU A 44 -6.82 3.50 14.19
N ASN A 45 -6.55 2.44 14.94
CA ASN A 45 -5.42 1.54 14.73
C ASN A 45 -5.53 0.74 13.41
N GLN A 46 -6.71 0.64 12.81
CA GLN A 46 -6.91 0.02 11.50
C GLN A 46 -6.73 1.01 10.34
N ILE A 47 -6.58 2.29 10.60
CA ILE A 47 -6.26 3.28 9.57
C ILE A 47 -4.81 3.08 9.13
N PRO A 48 -4.53 2.82 7.82
CA PRO A 48 -3.20 2.44 7.36
C PRO A 48 -2.06 3.38 7.79
N VAL A 49 -2.28 4.69 7.70
CA VAL A 49 -1.25 5.67 8.09
C VAL A 49 -0.98 5.67 9.60
N ASN A 50 -1.97 5.37 10.44
CA ASN A 50 -1.79 5.24 11.88
C ASN A 50 -1.04 3.94 12.20
N ALA A 51 -1.41 2.83 11.56
CA ALA A 51 -0.71 1.57 11.70
C ALA A 51 0.80 1.71 11.35
N ILE A 52 1.12 2.39 10.25
CA ILE A 52 2.50 2.66 9.85
C ILE A 52 3.23 3.49 10.92
N ARG A 53 2.62 4.58 11.41
CA ARG A 53 3.22 5.45 12.45
C ARG A 53 3.43 4.72 13.78
N ASN A 54 2.45 3.92 14.20
CA ASN A 54 2.50 3.19 15.47
C ASN A 54 3.59 2.12 15.52
N HIS A 55 4.02 1.64 14.35
CA HIS A 55 5.07 0.62 14.21
C HIS A 55 6.37 1.16 13.59
N ALA A 56 6.56 2.47 13.57
CA ALA A 56 7.82 3.08 13.16
C ALA A 56 8.90 2.90 14.25
N PRO A 57 10.20 2.75 13.90
CA PRO A 57 10.72 2.61 12.54
C PRO A 57 10.43 1.24 11.93
N SER A 58 10.25 1.19 10.61
CA SER A 58 9.97 -0.05 9.86
C SER A 58 10.95 -0.22 8.71
N THR A 59 11.48 -1.43 8.55
CA THR A 59 12.33 -1.83 7.41
C THR A 59 11.55 -2.54 6.30
N GLN A 60 10.22 -2.54 6.38
CA GLN A 60 9.36 -3.17 5.38
C GLN A 60 9.54 -2.51 4.02
N THR A 61 9.37 -3.30 2.96
CA THR A 61 9.27 -2.79 1.59
C THR A 61 7.81 -2.61 1.21
N LEU A 62 7.46 -1.44 0.69
CA LEU A 62 6.13 -1.11 0.21
C LEU A 62 6.17 -0.83 -1.29
N VAL A 63 5.54 -1.69 -2.09
CA VAL A 63 5.24 -1.43 -3.50
C VAL A 63 3.75 -1.12 -3.57
N ILE A 64 3.39 0.14 -3.68
CA ILE A 64 1.99 0.59 -3.67
C ILE A 64 1.58 1.09 -5.04
N GLY A 65 0.45 0.58 -5.55
CA GLY A 65 -0.07 0.89 -6.86
C GLY A 65 -1.48 1.45 -6.87
N ALA A 66 -1.81 2.13 -7.97
CA ALA A 66 -3.17 2.56 -8.31
C ALA A 66 -3.35 2.56 -9.82
N GLY A 67 -4.59 2.41 -10.29
CA GLY A 67 -4.91 2.67 -11.69
C GLY A 67 -4.78 4.16 -12.02
N GLU A 68 -4.15 4.51 -13.15
CA GLU A 68 -3.95 5.90 -13.58
C GLU A 68 -5.25 6.71 -13.63
N ARG A 69 -6.36 6.05 -13.99
CA ARG A 69 -7.69 6.66 -14.09
C ARG A 69 -8.46 6.69 -12.78
N ASP A 70 -8.01 5.94 -11.77
CA ASP A 70 -8.56 5.98 -10.40
C ASP A 70 -7.91 7.12 -9.60
N ARG A 71 -8.39 8.32 -9.83
CA ARG A 71 -7.86 9.53 -9.19
C ARG A 71 -7.98 9.54 -7.67
N GLU A 72 -8.91 8.79 -7.11
CA GLU A 72 -9.06 8.67 -5.66
C GLU A 72 -7.95 7.82 -5.08
N SER A 73 -7.72 6.62 -5.64
CA SER A 73 -6.63 5.75 -5.22
C SER A 73 -5.26 6.38 -5.43
N VAL A 74 -5.04 7.11 -6.52
CA VAL A 74 -3.78 7.88 -6.74
C VAL A 74 -3.57 8.89 -5.60
N ARG A 75 -4.59 9.69 -5.24
CA ARG A 75 -4.49 10.63 -4.11
C ARG A 75 -4.26 9.92 -2.78
N ASN A 76 -4.82 8.72 -2.60
CA ASN A 76 -4.59 7.93 -1.40
C ASN A 76 -3.12 7.47 -1.32
N VAL A 77 -2.55 7.03 -2.43
CA VAL A 77 -1.11 6.70 -2.54
C VAL A 77 -0.26 7.91 -2.17
N GLU A 78 -0.56 9.10 -2.72
CA GLU A 78 0.16 10.35 -2.43
C GLU A 78 0.13 10.72 -0.94
N ARG A 79 -0.90 10.32 -0.20
CA ARG A 79 -1.01 10.55 1.26
C ARG A 79 -0.30 9.48 2.10
N ILE A 80 -0.30 8.23 1.64
CA ILE A 80 0.31 7.10 2.35
C ILE A 80 1.84 7.15 2.25
N VAL A 81 2.37 7.43 1.06
CA VAL A 81 3.79 7.32 0.76
C VAL A 81 4.68 8.18 1.66
N PRO A 82 4.41 9.47 1.90
CA PRO A 82 5.25 10.27 2.80
C PRO A 82 5.30 9.71 4.22
N VAL A 83 4.19 9.17 4.71
CA VAL A 83 4.12 8.56 6.05
C VAL A 83 4.96 7.29 6.11
N ALA A 84 4.88 6.45 5.08
CA ALA A 84 5.68 5.23 4.99
C ALA A 84 7.18 5.52 4.90
N GLN A 85 7.57 6.53 4.11
CA GLN A 85 8.96 6.98 4.00
C GLN A 85 9.49 7.52 5.33
N GLN A 86 8.71 8.35 6.04
CA GLN A 86 9.06 8.87 7.36
C GLN A 86 9.21 7.76 8.40
N ALA A 87 8.46 6.68 8.26
CA ALA A 87 8.58 5.50 9.11
C ALA A 87 9.79 4.61 8.77
N GLY A 88 10.57 4.93 7.74
CA GLY A 88 11.77 4.19 7.33
C GLY A 88 11.53 3.08 6.33
N MET A 89 10.31 2.93 5.79
CA MET A 89 9.99 1.90 4.80
C MET A 89 10.68 2.19 3.45
N HIS A 90 11.03 1.13 2.73
CA HIS A 90 11.50 1.22 1.34
C HIS A 90 10.31 1.28 0.39
N VAL A 91 9.98 2.47 -0.12
CA VAL A 91 8.74 2.71 -0.86
C VAL A 91 8.97 2.87 -2.36
N THR A 92 8.17 2.16 -3.16
CA THR A 92 7.97 2.41 -4.58
C THR A 92 6.47 2.60 -4.84
N ALA A 93 6.10 3.77 -5.36
CA ALA A 93 4.73 4.10 -5.73
C ALA A 93 4.58 4.09 -7.25
N VAL A 94 3.56 3.41 -7.76
CA VAL A 94 3.35 3.23 -9.20
C VAL A 94 1.89 3.46 -9.58
N GLU A 95 1.67 3.98 -10.79
CA GLU A 95 0.37 3.98 -11.44
C GLU A 95 0.38 3.02 -12.64
N SER A 96 -0.70 2.25 -12.79
CA SER A 96 -0.93 1.37 -13.93
C SER A 96 -1.60 2.17 -15.05
N LEU A 97 -0.89 2.32 -16.15
CA LEU A 97 -1.26 3.21 -17.26
C LEU A 97 -2.54 2.73 -17.96
N GLY A 98 -3.47 3.66 -18.16
CA GLY A 98 -4.72 3.40 -18.85
C GLY A 98 -5.76 2.62 -18.05
N ASN A 99 -5.44 2.14 -16.84
CA ASN A 99 -6.34 1.36 -16.00
C ASN A 99 -7.02 2.22 -14.93
N ALA A 100 -8.14 1.72 -14.41
CA ALA A 100 -8.90 2.34 -13.33
C ALA A 100 -8.82 1.47 -12.06
N HIS A 101 -9.87 1.42 -11.24
CA HIS A 101 -10.00 0.51 -10.10
C HIS A 101 -10.40 -0.90 -10.61
N ASP A 102 -9.45 -1.61 -11.18
CA ASP A 102 -9.70 -2.87 -11.87
C ASP A 102 -8.56 -3.89 -11.72
N TRP A 103 -8.81 -5.12 -12.18
CA TRP A 103 -7.84 -6.21 -12.07
C TRP A 103 -6.56 -6.00 -12.88
N HIS A 104 -6.56 -5.17 -13.91
CA HIS A 104 -5.34 -4.87 -14.66
C HIS A 104 -4.38 -4.01 -13.82
N ALA A 105 -4.90 -3.03 -13.07
CA ALA A 105 -4.10 -2.25 -12.14
C ALA A 105 -3.49 -3.14 -11.03
N VAL A 106 -4.28 -4.09 -10.50
CA VAL A 106 -3.79 -5.08 -9.52
C VAL A 106 -2.71 -5.94 -10.14
N GLN A 107 -2.93 -6.48 -11.33
CA GLN A 107 -1.99 -7.36 -12.01
C GLN A 107 -0.65 -6.67 -12.27
N ASP A 108 -0.66 -5.48 -12.84
CA ASP A 108 0.56 -4.73 -13.17
C ASP A 108 1.38 -4.44 -11.91
N THR A 109 0.72 -3.95 -10.84
CA THR A 109 1.38 -3.67 -9.55
C THR A 109 1.94 -4.94 -8.93
N LEU A 110 1.19 -6.04 -8.96
CA LEU A 110 1.59 -7.32 -8.38
C LEU A 110 2.80 -7.91 -9.10
N TRP A 111 2.84 -7.88 -10.44
CA TRP A 111 3.98 -8.37 -11.22
C TRP A 111 5.29 -7.71 -10.79
N TYR A 112 5.31 -6.40 -10.73
CA TYR A 112 6.49 -5.66 -10.26
C TYR A 112 6.79 -5.93 -8.78
N GLY A 113 5.77 -5.89 -7.92
CA GLY A 113 5.91 -6.15 -6.49
C GLY A 113 6.44 -7.53 -6.16
N LEU A 114 6.02 -8.58 -6.89
CA LEU A 114 6.55 -9.94 -6.74
C LEU A 114 8.00 -10.04 -7.18
N ALA A 115 8.41 -9.31 -8.22
CA ALA A 115 9.83 -9.26 -8.61
C ALA A 115 10.69 -8.59 -7.53
N VAL A 116 10.18 -7.51 -6.91
CA VAL A 116 10.84 -6.85 -5.76
C VAL A 116 10.93 -7.81 -4.57
N PHE A 117 9.85 -8.50 -4.25
CA PHE A 117 9.83 -9.52 -3.19
C PHE A 117 10.85 -10.64 -3.47
N GLY A 118 10.87 -11.17 -4.69
CA GLY A 118 11.80 -12.25 -5.08
C GLY A 118 13.27 -11.82 -4.92
N TYR A 119 13.60 -10.59 -5.32
CA TYR A 119 14.94 -10.05 -5.14
C TYR A 119 15.29 -9.86 -3.64
N ASN A 120 14.40 -9.26 -2.86
CA ASN A 120 14.63 -8.98 -1.44
C ASN A 120 14.75 -10.25 -0.58
N THR A 121 14.15 -11.35 -1.01
CA THR A 121 14.19 -12.64 -0.30
C THR A 121 15.25 -13.61 -0.84
N GLY A 122 16.01 -13.22 -1.87
CA GLY A 122 17.03 -14.06 -2.49
C GLY A 122 16.47 -15.18 -3.39
N LEU A 123 15.16 -15.13 -3.72
CA LEU A 123 14.56 -16.03 -4.71
C LEU A 123 14.94 -15.68 -6.16
N SER A 124 15.44 -14.47 -6.37
CA SER A 124 15.94 -13.97 -7.66
C SER A 124 17.17 -13.12 -7.44
N ASP A 125 18.19 -13.31 -8.28
CA ASP A 125 19.40 -12.48 -8.29
C ASP A 125 19.22 -11.19 -9.11
N ALA A 126 18.14 -11.10 -9.91
CA ALA A 126 17.85 -9.96 -10.76
C ALA A 126 17.11 -8.86 -9.98
N LYS A 127 17.76 -7.72 -9.77
CA LYS A 127 17.12 -6.54 -9.20
C LYS A 127 16.10 -5.98 -10.21
N PRO A 128 14.82 -5.91 -9.89
CA PRO A 128 13.80 -5.42 -10.81
C PRO A 128 14.01 -3.93 -11.09
N LYS A 129 13.84 -3.55 -12.36
CA LYS A 129 13.86 -2.17 -12.81
C LYS A 129 12.48 -1.79 -13.32
N LEU A 130 11.93 -0.68 -12.85
CA LEU A 130 10.58 -0.26 -13.24
C LEU A 130 10.44 -0.06 -14.76
N VAL A 131 11.53 0.31 -15.45
CA VAL A 131 11.55 0.48 -16.92
C VAL A 131 11.24 -0.83 -17.68
N ASP A 132 11.43 -2.00 -17.06
CA ASP A 132 11.10 -3.30 -17.66
C ASP A 132 9.60 -3.63 -17.56
N TYR A 133 8.82 -2.75 -16.94
CA TYR A 133 7.37 -2.86 -16.73
C TYR A 133 6.64 -1.69 -17.44
N PRO A 134 6.47 -1.77 -18.76
CA PRO A 134 6.02 -0.63 -19.58
C PRO A 134 4.60 -0.14 -19.24
N ASN A 135 3.79 -0.98 -18.59
CA ASN A 135 2.45 -0.59 -18.12
C ASN A 135 2.47 0.23 -16.81
N LEU A 136 3.63 0.36 -16.18
CA LEU A 136 3.76 1.07 -14.92
C LEU A 136 4.55 2.37 -15.09
N LYS A 137 4.11 3.37 -14.38
CA LYS A 137 4.83 4.64 -14.23
C LYS A 137 4.98 4.97 -12.75
N ARG A 138 6.11 5.54 -12.37
CA ARG A 138 6.34 5.99 -10.99
C ARG A 138 5.45 7.19 -10.67
N ILE A 139 4.76 7.14 -9.53
CA ILE A 139 4.12 8.32 -8.96
C ILE A 139 5.21 9.15 -8.29
N SER A 140 5.37 10.39 -8.75
CA SER A 140 6.31 11.36 -8.17
C SER A 140 5.62 12.09 -7.01
N ILE A 141 6.18 11.97 -5.83
CA ILE A 141 5.66 12.58 -4.60
C ILE A 141 6.72 13.47 -3.98
#